data_fc38ad6e8afc627ddc4263b80e8c8f4c
#
_entry.id   fc38ad6e8afc627ddc4263b80e8c8f4c
#
_cell.length_a   1.000
_cell.length_b   1.000
_cell.length_c   1.000
_cell.angle_alpha   90.00
_cell.angle_beta   90.00
_cell.angle_gamma   90.00
#
_symmetry.space_group_name_H-M   'P 1'
#
loop_
_entity.id
_entity.type
_entity.pdbx_description
1 polymer ?
#
loop_
_entity_poly.entity_id
_entity_poly.type
_entity_poly.pdbx_seq_one_letter_code
_entity_poly.pdbx_strand_id
1 'polypeptide(L)'
;MKRIEVSTEIGSLSVTYQKQKKVLVCLSGAGLLPSYENFSLILEKLPPTIGYLTIDFPNTGRSPIHDQAGKNLDNLADAVYEVLEELAISEYILCVHSLSGILACKLLKKPIKCQALVALEPTTKKVMFADFSENPYPEMEKQMRLIDEYGPELYFKNLTQATFSPEINKEIWELMQEKGLELENQDPEFQISGDITEEDFENLSIEAYTPVFIFCQAYREKEYRESEYWTSNTKLILGGNHHYLQWSESEKIATIIRELSE
;
A
#
# COMPACT_ATOMS: atom_id res chain seq x y z
N MET A 1 16.30 -12.93 2.50
CA MET A 1 15.29 -12.14 3.23
C MET A 1 15.80 -11.89 4.65
N LYS A 2 15.68 -10.65 5.12
CA LYS A 2 15.98 -10.26 6.52
C LYS A 2 14.78 -9.51 7.06
N ARG A 3 14.49 -9.69 8.35
CA ARG A 3 13.54 -8.88 9.11
C ARG A 3 14.29 -8.14 10.20
N ILE A 4 14.04 -6.85 10.34
CA ILE A 4 14.66 -5.99 11.34
C ILE A 4 13.61 -4.99 11.85
N GLU A 5 13.91 -4.39 12.98
CA GLU A 5 13.24 -3.19 13.46
C GLU A 5 14.13 -1.98 13.14
N VAL A 6 13.53 -0.93 12.59
CA VAL A 6 14.17 0.36 12.34
C VAL A 6 13.51 1.40 13.23
N SER A 7 14.30 2.08 14.05
CA SER A 7 13.81 3.17 14.89
C SER A 7 13.63 4.43 14.06
N THR A 8 12.48 5.06 14.16
CA THR A 8 12.11 6.32 13.50
C THR A 8 11.57 7.31 14.51
N GLU A 9 11.34 8.55 14.10
CA GLU A 9 10.75 9.57 14.99
C GLU A 9 9.35 9.19 15.49
N ILE A 10 8.61 8.39 14.74
CA ILE A 10 7.27 7.91 15.14
C ILE A 10 7.29 6.55 15.84
N GLY A 11 8.47 6.02 16.16
CA GLY A 11 8.65 4.72 16.81
C GLY A 11 9.32 3.68 15.93
N SER A 12 9.44 2.45 16.41
CA SER A 12 10.06 1.35 15.68
C SER A 12 9.11 0.78 14.62
N LEU A 13 9.63 0.58 13.41
CA LEU A 13 8.92 -0.06 12.31
C LEU A 13 9.52 -1.43 12.00
N SER A 14 8.68 -2.43 11.82
CA SER A 14 9.10 -3.74 11.32
C SER A 14 9.31 -3.68 9.81
N VAL A 15 10.49 -4.09 9.39
CA VAL A 15 10.95 -4.00 8.01
C VAL A 15 11.40 -5.37 7.53
N THR A 16 10.82 -5.83 6.42
CA THR A 16 11.29 -7.04 5.72
C THR A 16 11.98 -6.63 4.44
N TYR A 17 13.24 -7.02 4.25
CA TYR A 17 13.99 -6.60 3.09
C TYR A 17 14.98 -7.62 2.55
N GLN A 18 15.30 -7.44 1.27
CA GLN A 18 16.42 -8.05 0.58
C GLN A 18 17.13 -6.95 -0.21
N LYS A 19 18.37 -6.60 0.21
CA LYS A 19 19.11 -5.51 -0.41
C LYS A 19 19.73 -5.95 -1.73
N GLN A 20 19.51 -5.16 -2.76
CA GLN A 20 20.19 -5.19 -4.06
C GLN A 20 20.44 -3.74 -4.52
N LYS A 21 21.10 -3.57 -5.68
CA LYS A 21 21.33 -2.23 -6.24
C LYS A 21 20.00 -1.54 -6.61
N LYS A 22 19.06 -2.29 -7.17
CA LYS A 22 17.71 -1.83 -7.51
C LYS A 22 16.74 -2.40 -6.47
N VAL A 23 15.93 -1.55 -5.87
CA VAL A 23 15.04 -1.91 -4.76
C VAL A 23 13.61 -1.53 -5.09
N LEU A 24 12.71 -2.49 -4.93
CA LEU A 24 11.27 -2.25 -4.90
C LEU A 24 10.85 -1.95 -3.47
N VAL A 25 10.27 -0.79 -3.22
CA VAL A 25 9.68 -0.42 -1.93
C VAL A 25 8.18 -0.63 -2.01
N CYS A 26 7.61 -1.46 -1.16
CA CYS A 26 6.18 -1.78 -1.13
C CYS A 26 5.53 -1.22 0.13
N LEU A 27 4.45 -0.46 -0.04
CA LEU A 27 3.67 0.12 1.05
C LEU A 27 2.21 -0.34 0.96
N SER A 28 1.73 -1.00 2.00
CA SER A 28 0.34 -1.46 2.13
C SER A 28 -0.62 -0.30 2.35
N GLY A 29 -1.89 -0.50 2.00
CA GLY A 29 -2.98 0.39 2.35
C GLY A 29 -3.36 0.34 3.83
N ALA A 30 -4.55 0.86 4.15
CA ALA A 30 -5.12 0.76 5.50
C ALA A 30 -5.39 -0.70 5.90
N GLY A 31 -5.44 -0.95 7.21
CA GLY A 31 -5.75 -2.25 7.80
C GLY A 31 -4.55 -2.94 8.43
N LEU A 32 -4.77 -4.12 8.99
CA LEU A 32 -3.80 -4.86 9.79
C LEU A 32 -2.93 -5.83 8.98
N LEU A 33 -3.14 -5.91 7.66
CA LEU A 33 -2.47 -6.86 6.79
C LEU A 33 -0.96 -6.63 6.77
N PRO A 34 -0.13 -7.63 7.13
CA PRO A 34 1.31 -7.47 7.13
C PRO A 34 1.84 -7.28 5.71
N SER A 35 2.71 -6.28 5.53
CA SER A 35 3.11 -5.78 4.21
C SER A 35 3.87 -6.81 3.37
N TYR A 36 4.74 -7.62 3.98
CA TYR A 36 5.47 -8.64 3.23
C TYR A 36 4.52 -9.66 2.59
N GLU A 37 3.60 -10.20 3.36
CA GLU A 37 2.63 -11.19 2.90
C GLU A 37 1.69 -10.58 1.86
N ASN A 38 1.29 -9.33 2.07
CA ASN A 38 0.44 -8.59 1.12
C ASN A 38 1.05 -8.49 -0.29
N PHE A 39 2.37 -8.31 -0.38
CA PHE A 39 3.08 -8.20 -1.65
C PHE A 39 3.83 -9.48 -2.07
N SER A 40 3.75 -10.57 -1.30
CA SER A 40 4.54 -11.79 -1.51
C SER A 40 4.42 -12.34 -2.93
N LEU A 41 3.22 -12.35 -3.50
CA LEU A 41 2.97 -12.85 -4.85
C LEU A 41 3.68 -12.04 -5.96
N ILE A 42 3.97 -10.77 -5.73
CA ILE A 42 4.80 -9.95 -6.62
C ILE A 42 6.27 -10.26 -6.36
N LEU A 43 6.68 -10.25 -5.08
CA LEU A 43 8.07 -10.41 -4.67
C LEU A 43 8.66 -11.75 -5.11
N GLU A 44 7.89 -12.83 -5.05
CA GLU A 44 8.29 -14.17 -5.49
C GLU A 44 8.56 -14.27 -7.00
N LYS A 45 8.01 -13.35 -7.80
CA LYS A 45 8.17 -13.30 -9.25
C LYS A 45 9.33 -12.39 -9.69
N LEU A 46 9.97 -11.69 -8.76
CA LEU A 46 11.11 -10.84 -9.07
C LEU A 46 12.40 -11.66 -9.18
N PRO A 47 13.29 -11.32 -10.12
CA PRO A 47 14.59 -11.96 -10.19
C PRO A 47 15.43 -11.59 -8.96
N PRO A 48 16.38 -12.43 -8.55
CA PRO A 48 17.21 -12.18 -7.36
C PRO A 48 18.11 -10.93 -7.48
N THR A 49 18.20 -10.32 -8.65
CA THR A 49 18.92 -9.07 -8.91
C THR A 49 18.15 -7.83 -8.48
N ILE A 50 16.85 -7.94 -8.24
CA ILE A 50 16.00 -6.87 -7.72
C ILE A 50 15.80 -7.14 -6.22
N GLY A 51 16.19 -6.16 -5.40
CA GLY A 51 15.91 -6.16 -3.98
C GLY A 51 14.48 -5.69 -3.70
N TYR A 52 14.05 -5.88 -2.47
CA TYR A 52 12.77 -5.34 -2.02
C TYR A 52 12.84 -4.87 -0.58
N LEU A 53 11.91 -4.01 -0.24
CA LEU A 53 11.66 -3.47 1.08
C LEU A 53 10.15 -3.41 1.29
N THR A 54 9.66 -4.05 2.35
CA THR A 54 8.28 -3.89 2.82
C THR A 54 8.31 -3.35 4.24
N ILE A 55 7.42 -2.42 4.56
CA ILE A 55 7.34 -1.77 5.86
C ILE A 55 5.96 -2.02 6.42
N ASP A 56 5.89 -2.61 7.60
CA ASP A 56 4.67 -2.61 8.39
C ASP A 56 4.56 -1.26 9.07
N PHE A 57 3.48 -0.51 8.79
CA PHE A 57 3.24 0.77 9.44
C PHE A 57 3.01 0.59 10.93
N PRO A 58 3.12 1.66 11.74
CA PRO A 58 2.77 1.58 13.15
C PRO A 58 1.39 0.94 13.34
N ASN A 59 1.25 0.12 14.36
CA ASN A 59 0.01 -0.57 14.70
C ASN A 59 -0.49 -1.59 13.66
N THR A 60 0.35 -1.97 12.68
CA THR A 60 0.02 -2.99 11.68
C THR A 60 1.07 -4.09 11.61
N GLY A 61 0.68 -5.24 11.11
CA GLY A 61 1.59 -6.36 10.90
C GLY A 61 2.43 -6.65 12.13
N ARG A 62 3.75 -6.61 11.95
CA ARG A 62 4.74 -6.90 13.02
C ARG A 62 5.28 -5.65 13.71
N SER A 63 4.89 -4.45 13.27
CA SER A 63 5.31 -3.22 13.93
C SER A 63 4.68 -3.09 15.32
N PRO A 64 5.43 -2.57 16.31
CA PRO A 64 4.89 -2.35 17.65
C PRO A 64 3.70 -1.38 17.65
N ILE A 65 2.93 -1.43 18.73
CA ILE A 65 1.88 -0.44 19.01
C ILE A 65 2.52 0.85 19.53
N HIS A 66 2.12 1.98 18.98
CA HIS A 66 2.57 3.31 19.38
C HIS A 66 1.41 4.28 19.57
N ASP A 67 1.45 5.04 20.65
CA ASP A 67 0.37 5.95 21.10
C ASP A 67 0.04 7.07 20.10
N GLN A 68 1.00 7.53 19.33
CA GLN A 68 0.84 8.67 18.41
C GLN A 68 1.08 8.30 16.94
N ALA A 69 1.33 7.03 16.68
CA ALA A 69 1.68 6.56 15.38
C ALA A 69 0.49 6.67 14.40
N GLY A 70 0.74 7.18 13.22
CA GLY A 70 -0.17 7.12 12.09
C GLY A 70 -1.21 8.23 12.01
N LYS A 71 -1.24 9.17 12.93
CA LYS A 71 -2.19 10.31 12.87
C LYS A 71 -1.82 11.38 11.84
N ASN A 72 -0.59 11.36 11.32
CA ASN A 72 -0.11 12.35 10.36
C ASN A 72 0.60 11.67 9.19
N LEU A 73 0.08 11.85 7.99
CA LEU A 73 0.65 11.29 6.76
C LEU A 73 2.06 11.81 6.44
N ASP A 74 2.40 13.04 6.87
CA ASP A 74 3.74 13.58 6.68
C ASP A 74 4.74 12.84 7.56
N ASN A 75 4.42 12.60 8.83
CA ASN A 75 5.26 11.82 9.74
C ASN A 75 5.46 10.38 9.25
N LEU A 76 4.43 9.77 8.66
CA LEU A 76 4.57 8.44 8.05
C LEU A 76 5.51 8.47 6.83
N ALA A 77 5.42 9.51 6.00
CA ALA A 77 6.34 9.68 4.86
C ALA A 77 7.78 9.90 5.34
N ASP A 78 7.95 10.68 6.41
CA ASP A 78 9.26 10.90 7.04
C ASP A 78 9.84 9.60 7.58
N ALA A 79 9.04 8.81 8.29
CA ALA A 79 9.48 7.52 8.81
C ALA A 79 9.87 6.52 7.71
N VAL A 80 9.12 6.46 6.61
CA VAL A 80 9.52 5.65 5.44
C VAL A 80 10.85 6.16 4.88
N TYR A 81 11.02 7.48 4.77
CA TYR A 81 12.26 8.09 4.31
C TYR A 81 13.44 7.76 5.22
N GLU A 82 13.28 7.83 6.55
CA GLU A 82 14.30 7.43 7.54
C GLU A 82 14.70 5.96 7.38
N VAL A 83 13.74 5.06 7.12
CA VAL A 83 14.04 3.65 6.83
C VAL A 83 14.89 3.52 5.56
N LEU A 84 14.61 4.30 4.51
CA LEU A 84 15.41 4.29 3.28
C LEU A 84 16.83 4.78 3.53
N GLU A 85 17.01 5.82 4.35
CA GLU A 85 18.33 6.35 4.74
C GLU A 85 19.11 5.34 5.58
N GLU A 86 18.50 4.77 6.61
CA GLU A 86 19.13 3.76 7.49
C GLU A 86 19.64 2.55 6.70
N LEU A 87 18.87 2.11 5.70
CA LEU A 87 19.25 1.01 4.82
C LEU A 87 20.18 1.43 3.67
N ALA A 88 20.57 2.71 3.61
CA ALA A 88 21.39 3.29 2.54
C ALA A 88 20.84 2.95 1.14
N ILE A 89 19.54 3.16 0.94
CA ILE A 89 18.86 3.03 -0.35
C ILE A 89 18.95 4.38 -1.05
N SER A 90 19.67 4.45 -2.16
CA SER A 90 19.91 5.70 -2.91
C SER A 90 18.92 5.94 -4.04
N GLU A 91 18.27 4.87 -4.51
CA GLU A 91 17.22 4.94 -5.53
C GLU A 91 16.30 3.72 -5.40
N TYR A 92 15.02 3.88 -5.75
CA TYR A 92 14.02 2.83 -5.62
C TYR A 92 12.89 2.96 -6.64
N ILE A 93 12.15 1.87 -6.85
CA ILE A 93 10.82 1.86 -7.45
C ILE A 93 9.82 1.78 -6.31
N LEU A 94 8.78 2.61 -6.34
CA LEU A 94 7.75 2.62 -5.30
C LEU A 94 6.50 1.87 -5.78
N CYS A 95 6.08 0.85 -5.03
CA CYS A 95 4.83 0.12 -5.25
C CYS A 95 3.90 0.36 -4.07
N VAL A 96 2.74 0.95 -4.32
CA VAL A 96 1.81 1.33 -3.26
C VAL A 96 0.41 0.77 -3.52
N HIS A 97 -0.31 0.46 -2.45
CA HIS A 97 -1.69 0.01 -2.52
C HIS A 97 -2.60 0.96 -1.75
N SER A 98 -3.76 1.30 -2.35
CA SER A 98 -4.86 2.00 -1.66
C SER A 98 -4.40 3.31 -1.01
N LEU A 99 -4.60 3.48 0.29
CA LEU A 99 -4.30 4.69 1.07
C LEU A 99 -2.84 5.13 0.97
N SER A 100 -1.89 4.20 0.81
CA SER A 100 -0.48 4.53 0.61
C SER A 100 -0.19 5.29 -0.70
N GLY A 101 -1.18 5.45 -1.58
CA GLY A 101 -1.09 6.37 -2.71
C GLY A 101 -0.86 7.83 -2.28
N ILE A 102 -1.55 8.28 -1.24
CA ILE A 102 -1.38 9.63 -0.67
C ILE A 102 0.05 9.77 -0.12
N LEU A 103 0.47 8.76 0.63
CA LEU A 103 1.82 8.71 1.20
C LEU A 103 2.91 8.73 0.12
N ALA A 104 2.66 8.04 -1.02
CA ALA A 104 3.58 8.06 -2.16
C ALA A 104 3.84 9.47 -2.67
N CYS A 105 2.80 10.30 -2.84
CA CYS A 105 2.96 11.67 -3.31
C CYS A 105 3.81 12.54 -2.36
N LYS A 106 3.72 12.29 -1.04
CA LYS A 106 4.56 12.95 -0.04
C LYS A 106 6.01 12.43 -0.10
N LEU A 107 6.19 11.11 -0.24
CA LEU A 107 7.50 10.47 -0.33
C LEU A 107 8.27 10.86 -1.61
N LEU A 108 7.56 11.05 -2.73
CA LEU A 108 8.15 11.51 -4.00
C LEU A 108 8.79 12.91 -3.92
N LYS A 109 8.45 13.72 -2.93
CA LYS A 109 9.05 15.03 -2.67
C LYS A 109 10.36 14.94 -1.86
N LYS A 110 10.71 13.75 -1.33
CA LYS A 110 11.93 13.53 -0.56
C LYS A 110 13.16 13.39 -1.48
N PRO A 111 14.38 13.68 -0.96
CA PRO A 111 15.60 13.71 -1.80
C PRO A 111 16.00 12.39 -2.44
N ILE A 112 15.67 11.23 -1.83
CA ILE A 112 16.02 9.92 -2.41
C ILE A 112 15.22 9.70 -3.68
N LYS A 113 15.90 9.36 -4.76
CA LYS A 113 15.31 9.26 -6.08
C LYS A 113 14.35 8.07 -6.21
N CYS A 114 13.08 8.36 -6.43
CA CYS A 114 12.12 7.38 -6.92
C CYS A 114 12.21 7.30 -8.46
N GLN A 115 12.48 6.11 -8.99
CA GLN A 115 12.61 5.88 -10.43
C GLN A 115 11.25 5.79 -11.12
N ALA A 116 10.25 5.22 -10.45
CA ALA A 116 8.89 5.10 -10.93
C ALA A 116 7.92 4.81 -9.78
N LEU A 117 6.66 5.20 -9.96
CA LEU A 117 5.54 4.86 -9.08
C LEU A 117 4.67 3.78 -9.75
N VAL A 118 4.46 2.67 -9.07
CA VAL A 118 3.47 1.62 -9.42
C VAL A 118 2.37 1.69 -8.37
N ALA A 119 1.21 2.22 -8.73
CA ALA A 119 0.12 2.48 -7.81
C ALA A 119 -1.06 1.52 -8.09
N LEU A 120 -1.44 0.76 -7.08
CA LEU A 120 -2.47 -0.28 -7.14
C LEU A 120 -3.73 0.26 -6.47
N GLU A 121 -4.70 0.68 -7.26
CA GLU A 121 -5.91 1.36 -6.79
C GLU A 121 -5.63 2.41 -5.71
N PRO A 122 -4.72 3.38 -5.95
CA PRO A 122 -4.44 4.41 -4.96
C PRO A 122 -5.72 5.17 -4.62
N THR A 123 -5.89 5.51 -3.35
CA THR A 123 -7.07 6.22 -2.87
C THR A 123 -7.09 7.64 -3.45
N THR A 124 -8.13 7.96 -4.20
CA THR A 124 -8.33 9.30 -4.78
C THR A 124 -9.16 10.18 -3.84
N LYS A 125 -9.04 11.51 -3.97
CA LYS A 125 -9.91 12.47 -3.27
C LYS A 125 -11.39 12.13 -3.48
N LYS A 126 -11.75 11.77 -4.73
CA LYS A 126 -13.13 11.43 -5.10
C LYS A 126 -13.68 10.25 -4.29
N VAL A 127 -12.91 9.17 -4.12
CA VAL A 127 -13.37 8.00 -3.35
C VAL A 127 -13.33 8.28 -1.85
N MET A 128 -12.31 9.00 -1.36
CA MET A 128 -12.15 9.29 0.06
C MET A 128 -13.32 10.11 0.64
N PHE A 129 -13.82 11.07 -0.14
CA PHE A 129 -14.89 11.99 0.28
C PHE A 129 -16.19 11.79 -0.50
N ALA A 130 -16.37 10.62 -1.13
CA ALA A 130 -17.61 10.30 -1.84
C ALA A 130 -18.79 10.23 -0.87
N ASP A 131 -19.90 10.86 -1.26
CA ASP A 131 -21.19 10.56 -0.64
C ASP A 131 -21.69 9.22 -1.18
N PHE A 132 -21.51 8.16 -0.40
CA PHE A 132 -21.94 6.82 -0.77
C PHE A 132 -23.47 6.70 -0.93
N SER A 133 -24.25 7.69 -0.47
CA SER A 133 -25.70 7.72 -0.70
C SER A 133 -26.05 7.98 -2.17
N GLU A 134 -25.17 8.65 -2.93
CA GLU A 134 -25.34 8.92 -4.36
C GLU A 134 -24.71 7.83 -5.26
N ASN A 135 -24.04 6.89 -4.68
CA ASN A 135 -23.32 5.73 -5.27
C ASN A 135 -22.71 5.97 -6.65
N PRO A 136 -21.50 6.54 -6.71
CA PRO A 136 -20.85 6.86 -7.98
C PRO A 136 -20.41 5.62 -8.78
N TYR A 137 -20.42 4.43 -8.18
CA TYR A 137 -19.90 3.19 -8.78
C TYR A 137 -20.75 1.97 -8.45
N PRO A 138 -21.67 1.54 -9.36
CA PRO A 138 -22.51 0.34 -9.18
C PRO A 138 -21.70 -0.95 -8.90
N GLU A 139 -20.51 -1.08 -9.47
CA GLU A 139 -19.61 -2.22 -9.27
C GLU A 139 -19.03 -2.25 -7.85
N MET A 140 -18.70 -1.09 -7.30
CA MET A 140 -18.27 -0.95 -5.90
C MET A 140 -19.42 -1.31 -4.95
N GLU A 141 -20.65 -0.88 -5.25
CA GLU A 141 -21.82 -1.28 -4.47
C GLU A 141 -22.00 -2.79 -4.44
N LYS A 142 -21.76 -3.47 -5.56
CA LYS A 142 -21.82 -4.94 -5.60
C LYS A 142 -20.79 -5.59 -4.67
N GLN A 143 -19.56 -5.07 -4.63
CA GLN A 143 -18.54 -5.54 -3.70
C GLN A 143 -18.93 -5.24 -2.25
N MET A 144 -19.45 -4.04 -1.97
CA MET A 144 -19.93 -3.66 -0.64
C MET A 144 -21.08 -4.55 -0.17
N ARG A 145 -22.03 -4.87 -1.04
CA ARG A 145 -23.13 -5.82 -0.70
C ARG A 145 -22.61 -7.20 -0.32
N LEU A 146 -21.56 -7.69 -0.98
CA LEU A 146 -20.93 -8.97 -0.58
C LEU A 146 -20.28 -8.87 0.80
N ILE A 147 -19.66 -7.72 1.09
CA ILE A 147 -19.08 -7.45 2.41
C ILE A 147 -20.20 -7.38 3.47
N ASP A 148 -21.31 -6.72 3.17
CA ASP A 148 -22.47 -6.61 4.08
C ASP A 148 -23.15 -7.98 4.29
N GLU A 149 -23.27 -8.79 3.23
CA GLU A 149 -23.91 -10.11 3.29
C GLU A 149 -23.10 -11.12 4.12
N TYR A 150 -21.78 -11.16 3.89
CA TYR A 150 -20.90 -12.15 4.55
C TYR A 150 -20.23 -11.61 5.82
N GLY A 151 -20.24 -10.31 6.01
CA GLY A 151 -19.39 -9.60 6.97
C GLY A 151 -17.96 -9.40 6.45
N PRO A 152 -17.30 -8.30 6.84
CA PRO A 152 -15.98 -7.94 6.31
C PRO A 152 -14.92 -9.01 6.58
N GLU A 153 -14.95 -9.63 7.75
CA GLU A 153 -14.00 -10.67 8.13
C GLU A 153 -14.12 -11.91 7.25
N LEU A 154 -15.33 -12.44 7.06
CA LEU A 154 -15.55 -13.65 6.25
C LEU A 154 -15.29 -13.39 4.77
N TYR A 155 -15.68 -12.22 4.26
CA TYR A 155 -15.35 -11.80 2.89
C TYR A 155 -13.85 -11.81 2.66
N PHE A 156 -13.09 -11.15 3.54
CA PHE A 156 -11.64 -11.07 3.44
C PHE A 156 -10.99 -12.44 3.62
N LYS A 157 -11.48 -13.26 4.54
CA LYS A 157 -11.01 -14.63 4.77
C LYS A 157 -11.16 -15.51 3.53
N ASN A 158 -12.30 -15.45 2.87
CA ASN A 158 -12.52 -16.19 1.64
C ASN A 158 -11.55 -15.73 0.53
N LEU A 159 -11.31 -14.42 0.44
CA LEU A 159 -10.39 -13.87 -0.55
C LEU A 159 -8.95 -14.30 -0.30
N THR A 160 -8.46 -14.24 0.94
CA THR A 160 -7.10 -14.67 1.29
C THR A 160 -6.92 -16.19 1.14
N GLN A 161 -7.92 -17.00 1.48
CA GLN A 161 -7.90 -18.44 1.28
C GLN A 161 -7.86 -18.85 -0.20
N ALA A 162 -8.52 -18.08 -1.07
CA ALA A 162 -8.47 -18.30 -2.51
C ALA A 162 -7.14 -17.87 -3.15
N THR A 163 -6.39 -17.01 -2.47
CA THR A 163 -5.21 -16.33 -3.02
C THR A 163 -3.90 -16.98 -2.57
N PHE A 164 -3.78 -17.32 -1.30
CA PHE A 164 -2.52 -17.76 -0.68
C PHE A 164 -2.50 -19.26 -0.37
N SER A 165 -1.29 -19.82 -0.23
CA SER A 165 -1.14 -21.16 0.31
C SER A 165 -1.71 -21.25 1.75
N PRO A 166 -2.10 -22.44 2.21
CA PRO A 166 -2.63 -22.60 3.57
C PRO A 166 -1.70 -22.05 4.66
N GLU A 167 -0.38 -22.21 4.47
CA GLU A 167 0.65 -21.77 5.41
C GLU A 167 0.71 -20.23 5.47
N ILE A 168 0.79 -19.56 4.32
CA ILE A 168 0.83 -18.09 4.25
C ILE A 168 -0.50 -17.51 4.74
N ASN A 169 -1.62 -18.09 4.34
CA ASN A 169 -2.93 -17.64 4.81
C ASN A 169 -3.07 -17.74 6.33
N LYS A 170 -2.57 -18.82 6.91
CA LYS A 170 -2.54 -19.00 8.38
C LYS A 170 -1.69 -17.92 9.05
N GLU A 171 -0.48 -17.66 8.55
CA GLU A 171 0.42 -16.63 9.09
C GLU A 171 -0.22 -15.23 9.03
N ILE A 172 -0.86 -14.88 7.91
CA ILE A 172 -1.61 -13.62 7.76
C ILE A 172 -2.65 -13.47 8.88
N TRP A 173 -3.48 -14.49 9.07
CA TRP A 173 -4.58 -14.43 10.03
C TRP A 173 -4.08 -14.42 11.48
N GLU A 174 -3.05 -15.18 11.82
CA GLU A 174 -2.45 -15.17 13.15
C GLU A 174 -1.90 -13.78 13.50
N LEU A 175 -1.16 -13.15 12.58
CA LEU A 175 -0.62 -11.80 12.78
C LEU A 175 -1.72 -10.73 12.89
N MET A 176 -2.74 -10.81 12.05
CA MET A 176 -3.86 -9.85 12.12
C MET A 176 -4.66 -9.99 13.41
N GLN A 177 -4.90 -11.23 13.87
CA GLN A 177 -5.61 -11.46 15.13
C GLN A 177 -4.78 -11.00 16.34
N GLU A 178 -3.49 -11.32 16.37
CA GLU A 178 -2.59 -10.85 17.42
C GLU A 178 -2.59 -9.32 17.50
N LYS A 179 -2.43 -8.65 16.36
CA LYS A 179 -2.44 -7.19 16.28
C LYS A 179 -3.80 -6.60 16.65
N GLY A 180 -4.90 -7.21 16.24
CA GLY A 180 -6.25 -6.80 16.63
C GLY A 180 -6.45 -6.85 18.13
N LEU A 181 -6.04 -7.95 18.79
CA LEU A 181 -6.12 -8.08 20.26
C LEU A 181 -5.22 -7.08 21.00
N GLU A 182 -4.03 -6.77 20.45
CA GLU A 182 -3.17 -5.72 20.99
C GLU A 182 -3.86 -4.35 20.95
N LEU A 183 -4.52 -4.03 19.82
CA LEU A 183 -5.22 -2.75 19.61
C LEU A 183 -6.49 -2.62 20.43
N GLU A 184 -7.26 -3.70 20.65
CA GLU A 184 -8.45 -3.70 21.50
C GLU A 184 -8.14 -3.29 22.95
N ASN A 185 -6.91 -3.50 23.40
CA ASN A 185 -6.46 -3.11 24.73
C ASN A 185 -5.92 -1.67 24.78
N GLN A 186 -5.94 -0.94 23.66
CA GLN A 186 -5.48 0.45 23.55
C GLN A 186 -6.68 1.39 23.30
N ASP A 187 -6.44 2.68 23.42
CA ASP A 187 -7.46 3.70 23.16
C ASP A 187 -7.85 3.68 21.67
N PRO A 188 -9.15 3.76 21.29
CA PRO A 188 -9.62 3.74 19.90
C PRO A 188 -9.00 4.77 18.95
N GLU A 189 -8.31 5.76 19.49
CA GLU A 189 -7.62 6.79 18.69
C GLU A 189 -6.37 6.31 17.94
N PHE A 190 -5.97 5.03 18.05
CA PHE A 190 -4.74 4.46 17.46
C PHE A 190 -4.85 4.01 16.01
N GLN A 191 -5.92 4.28 15.29
CA GLN A 191 -6.06 3.84 13.91
C GLN A 191 -5.31 4.76 12.93
N ILE A 192 -4.65 4.15 11.90
CA ILE A 192 -3.91 4.84 10.83
C ILE A 192 -4.79 5.82 10.03
N SER A 193 -6.10 5.64 10.07
CA SER A 193 -7.10 6.49 9.42
C SER A 193 -7.40 7.78 10.20
N GLY A 194 -6.55 8.18 11.14
CA GLY A 194 -6.69 9.49 11.79
C GLY A 194 -6.82 10.57 10.72
N ASP A 195 -7.83 11.37 10.84
CA ASP A 195 -8.17 12.63 10.18
C ASP A 195 -7.47 12.92 8.83
N ILE A 196 -7.68 12.05 7.82
CA ILE A 196 -7.35 12.39 6.44
C ILE A 196 -8.36 13.43 5.98
N THR A 197 -7.86 14.60 5.66
CA THR A 197 -8.66 15.76 5.29
C THR A 197 -8.59 16.03 3.79
N GLU A 198 -9.45 16.89 3.27
CA GLU A 198 -9.35 17.33 1.89
C GLU A 198 -8.03 18.05 1.61
N GLU A 199 -7.45 18.74 2.60
CA GLU A 199 -6.16 19.43 2.48
C GLU A 199 -5.02 18.46 2.17
N ASP A 200 -5.07 17.23 2.67
CA ASP A 200 -4.09 16.19 2.33
C ASP A 200 -4.04 15.88 0.83
N PHE A 201 -5.16 16.07 0.13
CA PHE A 201 -5.25 15.86 -1.32
C PHE A 201 -4.96 17.12 -2.15
N GLU A 202 -5.19 18.32 -1.63
CA GLU A 202 -5.02 19.57 -2.39
C GLU A 202 -3.57 19.83 -2.79
N ASN A 203 -2.63 19.33 -2.00
CA ASN A 203 -1.20 19.49 -2.22
C ASN A 203 -0.54 18.25 -2.85
N LEU A 204 -1.31 17.23 -3.24
CA LEU A 204 -0.76 16.07 -3.92
C LEU A 204 -0.36 16.45 -5.35
N SER A 205 0.88 16.19 -5.68
CA SER A 205 1.40 16.36 -7.03
C SER A 205 2.51 15.37 -7.28
N ILE A 206 2.55 14.86 -8.50
CA ILE A 206 3.64 14.01 -8.99
C ILE A 206 4.34 14.78 -10.08
N GLU A 207 5.66 14.84 -10.00
CA GLU A 207 6.48 15.49 -11.03
C GLU A 207 6.26 14.84 -12.40
N ALA A 208 6.03 15.65 -13.44
CA ALA A 208 5.65 15.17 -14.77
C ALA A 208 6.68 14.22 -15.41
N TYR A 209 7.93 14.24 -14.98
CA TYR A 209 8.97 13.34 -15.45
C TYR A 209 8.99 11.98 -14.76
N THR A 210 8.28 11.82 -13.62
CA THR A 210 8.20 10.55 -12.92
C THR A 210 7.28 9.58 -13.68
N PRO A 211 7.75 8.42 -14.11
CA PRO A 211 6.87 7.39 -14.67
C PRO A 211 5.87 6.89 -13.64
N VAL A 212 4.58 6.90 -13.99
CA VAL A 212 3.49 6.44 -13.12
C VAL A 212 2.73 5.32 -13.82
N PHE A 213 2.55 4.19 -13.14
CA PHE A 213 1.78 3.06 -13.60
C PHE A 213 0.63 2.84 -12.61
N ILE A 214 -0.60 3.14 -13.03
CA ILE A 214 -1.78 2.94 -12.20
C ILE A 214 -2.48 1.67 -12.63
N PHE A 215 -2.58 0.70 -11.73
CA PHE A 215 -3.43 -0.47 -11.90
C PHE A 215 -4.78 -0.20 -11.26
N CYS A 216 -5.86 -0.42 -11.99
CA CYS A 216 -7.21 -0.26 -11.46
C CYS A 216 -8.22 -1.18 -12.13
N GLN A 217 -9.33 -1.42 -11.44
CA GLN A 217 -10.50 -2.07 -12.02
C GLN A 217 -11.10 -1.19 -13.12
N ALA A 218 -11.66 -1.82 -14.16
CA ALA A 218 -12.09 -1.12 -15.37
C ALA A 218 -13.12 0.01 -15.11
N TYR A 219 -14.01 -0.16 -14.15
CA TYR A 219 -15.03 0.86 -13.84
C TYR A 219 -14.46 2.14 -13.23
N ARG A 220 -13.21 2.09 -12.69
CA ARG A 220 -12.51 3.23 -12.11
C ARG A 220 -11.62 3.99 -13.10
N GLU A 221 -11.59 3.57 -14.39
CA GLU A 221 -10.72 4.20 -15.40
C GLU A 221 -10.88 5.73 -15.45
N LYS A 222 -12.13 6.21 -15.55
CA LYS A 222 -12.39 7.65 -15.62
C LYS A 222 -11.92 8.39 -14.37
N GLU A 223 -12.12 7.80 -13.19
CA GLU A 223 -11.68 8.37 -11.92
C GLU A 223 -10.18 8.64 -11.93
N TYR A 224 -9.36 7.64 -12.31
CA TYR A 224 -7.92 7.81 -12.29
C TYR A 224 -7.40 8.77 -13.36
N ARG A 225 -8.06 8.86 -14.53
CA ARG A 225 -7.72 9.85 -15.56
C ARG A 225 -7.98 11.29 -15.12
N GLU A 226 -8.86 11.50 -14.17
CA GLU A 226 -9.24 12.80 -13.60
C GLU A 226 -8.63 13.03 -12.20
N SER A 227 -7.79 12.10 -11.70
CA SER A 227 -7.26 12.14 -10.34
C SER A 227 -5.95 12.92 -10.23
N GLU A 228 -5.58 13.23 -9.01
CA GLU A 228 -4.32 13.82 -8.56
C GLU A 228 -3.07 13.00 -8.94
N TYR A 229 -3.25 11.73 -9.28
CA TYR A 229 -2.19 10.83 -9.71
C TYR A 229 -1.89 10.89 -11.21
N TRP A 230 -2.73 11.61 -11.98
CA TRP A 230 -2.61 11.64 -13.43
C TRP A 230 -1.59 12.70 -13.88
N THR A 231 -0.57 12.28 -14.62
CA THR A 231 0.44 13.12 -15.25
C THR A 231 0.55 12.80 -16.73
N SER A 232 1.33 13.59 -17.48
CA SER A 232 1.64 13.28 -18.88
C SER A 232 2.45 11.97 -19.06
N ASN A 233 3.04 11.46 -17.98
CA ASN A 233 3.85 10.21 -17.98
C ASN A 233 3.13 9.07 -17.25
N THR A 234 1.80 9.12 -17.16
CA THR A 234 1.00 8.07 -16.52
C THR A 234 0.51 7.05 -17.53
N LYS A 235 0.70 5.77 -17.22
CA LYS A 235 0.11 4.63 -17.91
C LYS A 235 -0.93 3.98 -17.01
N LEU A 236 -2.15 3.80 -17.53
CA LEU A 236 -3.23 3.12 -16.84
C LEU A 236 -3.34 1.68 -17.31
N ILE A 237 -3.39 0.73 -16.39
CA ILE A 237 -3.49 -0.70 -16.64
C ILE A 237 -4.79 -1.19 -16.00
N LEU A 238 -5.72 -1.61 -16.86
CA LEU A 238 -7.00 -2.14 -16.39
C LEU A 238 -6.89 -3.64 -16.09
N GLY A 239 -7.40 -4.04 -14.94
CA GLY A 239 -7.40 -5.44 -14.53
C GLY A 239 -8.01 -5.67 -13.16
N GLY A 240 -8.03 -6.94 -12.75
CA GLY A 240 -8.57 -7.35 -11.47
C GLY A 240 -10.08 -7.28 -11.36
N ASN A 241 -10.59 -7.91 -10.32
CA ASN A 241 -12.01 -7.98 -9.99
C ASN A 241 -12.30 -7.67 -8.50
N HIS A 242 -11.30 -7.25 -7.77
CA HIS A 242 -11.36 -6.81 -6.37
C HIS A 242 -10.24 -5.82 -6.08
N HIS A 243 -10.31 -5.14 -4.96
CA HIS A 243 -9.40 -4.05 -4.57
C HIS A 243 -7.92 -4.46 -4.43
N TYR A 244 -7.62 -5.74 -4.14
CA TYR A 244 -6.25 -6.23 -3.92
C TYR A 244 -5.60 -6.66 -5.24
N LEU A 245 -5.24 -5.69 -6.10
CA LEU A 245 -4.65 -5.96 -7.41
C LEU A 245 -3.25 -6.59 -7.33
N GLN A 246 -2.52 -6.37 -6.25
CA GLN A 246 -1.25 -7.04 -5.97
C GLN A 246 -1.39 -8.57 -5.91
N TRP A 247 -2.60 -9.07 -5.68
CA TRP A 247 -2.89 -10.50 -5.67
C TRP A 247 -3.33 -11.00 -7.05
N SER A 248 -4.33 -10.35 -7.65
CA SER A 248 -4.90 -10.80 -8.93
C SER A 248 -4.03 -10.47 -10.15
N GLU A 249 -3.23 -9.40 -10.11
CA GLU A 249 -2.42 -8.92 -11.23
C GLU A 249 -0.91 -9.02 -10.97
N SER A 250 -0.51 -9.84 -9.99
CA SER A 250 0.89 -9.94 -9.53
C SER A 250 1.90 -10.19 -10.65
N GLU A 251 1.56 -10.97 -11.68
CA GLU A 251 2.44 -11.24 -12.83
C GLU A 251 2.66 -10.00 -13.71
N LYS A 252 1.59 -9.26 -14.02
CA LYS A 252 1.69 -8.03 -14.82
C LYS A 252 2.49 -6.97 -14.06
N ILE A 253 2.24 -6.84 -12.74
CA ILE A 253 2.95 -5.90 -11.88
C ILE A 253 4.44 -6.25 -11.83
N ALA A 254 4.78 -7.52 -11.59
CA ALA A 254 6.17 -7.98 -11.58
C ALA A 254 6.87 -7.77 -12.93
N THR A 255 6.15 -7.93 -14.05
CA THR A 255 6.69 -7.67 -15.39
C THR A 255 7.08 -6.21 -15.57
N ILE A 256 6.21 -5.27 -15.19
CA ILE A 256 6.51 -3.83 -15.25
C ILE A 256 7.69 -3.48 -14.34
N ILE A 257 7.75 -4.05 -13.14
CA ILE A 257 8.88 -3.81 -12.22
C ILE A 257 10.20 -4.31 -12.83
N ARG A 258 10.20 -5.46 -13.50
CA ARG A 258 11.38 -5.98 -14.21
C ARG A 258 11.83 -5.02 -15.31
N GLU A 259 10.91 -4.55 -16.16
CA GLU A 259 11.19 -3.59 -17.24
C GLU A 259 11.76 -2.26 -16.73
N LEU A 260 11.21 -1.76 -15.63
CA LEU A 260 11.71 -0.54 -14.97
C LEU A 260 13.08 -0.73 -14.31
N SER A 261 13.47 -1.97 -14.09
CA SER A 261 14.73 -2.33 -13.45
C SER A 261 15.86 -2.63 -14.42
N GLU A 262 15.61 -2.64 -15.71
CA GLU A 262 16.62 -2.75 -16.76
C GLU A 262 17.32 -1.40 -17.02
#